data_b17000826b0e60861c5ef0c484e23369
#
_entry.id   b17000826b0e60861c5ef0c484e23369
#
_cell.length_a   1.000
_cell.length_b   1.000
_cell.length_c   1.000
_cell.angle_alpha   90.00
_cell.angle_beta   90.00
_cell.angle_gamma   90.00
#
_symmetry.space_group_name_H-M   'P 1'
#
loop_
_entity.id
_entity.type
_entity.pdbx_description
1 polymer ?
#
loop_
_entity_poly.entity_id
_entity_poly.type
_entity_poly.pdbx_seq_one_letter_code
_entity_poly.pdbx_strand_id
1 'polypeptide(L)'
;MKQLPLDETGNMQVEQLLSRMSLAQKIGQMTQTERMTVTPEEVKSFHLGSVLSGGGSAPGENQPADWLSMCDEYWSASMEEDNDHIAIPILYGVDAVHGHNNVRGATLFPHNIGLGAANDPELVHKISEATANEMLATGANWTFDPALSVARNDKWGRTYESYSEDPEIVERFAPEAINGLQRAGGVVACAKHWLGDGGTSHGLDQGNTVLPESELVALHMTPYLPAFDAGVLTVMASFSSWNDDKCHGHKYLITDKLKHELGFQGFVISDWDGIDYTTEDYSEAIRIALMAGIDMFMVSEKWKKFISLMHELAASGAVPMSRVDDAVRRILRVKVACGLFEKPKPSKFAEAYQSGYGGSDHRDIAREAVRKSLVLLKNENAILPLNNEGKILVLGKNAHDRGHQCGGWSVSWQGESGNDHIEGGTSIWEGIKAVAPNATLSEDGSAANPALHDVAVIVIGETPYA
;
A
#
# COMPACT_ATOMS: atom_id res chain seq x y z
N MET A 1 -21.66 5.49 -7.30
CA MET A 1 -20.42 4.70 -7.46
C MET A 1 -20.16 4.42 -8.93
N LYS A 2 -18.94 4.65 -9.39
CA LYS A 2 -18.53 4.37 -10.77
C LYS A 2 -18.47 2.85 -10.99
N GLN A 3 -19.04 2.37 -12.07
CA GLN A 3 -18.92 0.96 -12.45
C GLN A 3 -17.48 0.67 -12.89
N LEU A 4 -17.01 -0.58 -12.70
CA LEU A 4 -15.76 -1.02 -13.31
C LEU A 4 -15.79 -0.68 -14.82
N PRO A 5 -14.67 -0.23 -15.41
CA PRO A 5 -14.61 0.12 -16.82
C PRO A 5 -14.58 -1.13 -17.71
N LEU A 6 -15.63 -1.96 -17.58
CA LEU A 6 -15.83 -3.16 -18.39
C LEU A 6 -16.98 -2.95 -19.32
N ASP A 7 -16.71 -3.08 -20.61
CA ASP A 7 -17.72 -3.17 -21.64
C ASP A 7 -18.36 -4.59 -21.69
N GLU A 8 -19.26 -4.79 -22.62
CA GLU A 8 -19.91 -6.08 -22.84
C GLU A 8 -18.88 -7.19 -23.19
N THR A 9 -17.87 -6.84 -23.98
CA THR A 9 -16.80 -7.76 -24.40
C THR A 9 -15.98 -8.22 -23.19
N GLY A 10 -15.56 -7.30 -22.32
CA GLY A 10 -14.82 -7.64 -21.10
C GLY A 10 -15.65 -8.50 -20.14
N ASN A 11 -16.95 -8.21 -19.98
CA ASN A 11 -17.82 -9.07 -19.17
C ASN A 11 -17.97 -10.47 -19.77
N MET A 12 -18.09 -10.61 -21.09
CA MET A 12 -18.13 -11.90 -21.76
C MET A 12 -16.83 -12.68 -21.58
N GLN A 13 -15.66 -12.01 -21.68
CA GLN A 13 -14.36 -12.63 -21.43
C GLN A 13 -14.28 -13.20 -20.01
N VAL A 14 -14.72 -12.48 -19.00
CA VAL A 14 -14.75 -12.95 -17.60
C VAL A 14 -15.58 -14.21 -17.46
N GLU A 15 -16.81 -14.23 -17.99
CA GLU A 15 -17.71 -15.40 -17.88
C GLU A 15 -17.17 -16.62 -18.68
N GLN A 16 -16.55 -16.38 -19.84
CA GLN A 16 -15.90 -17.45 -20.61
C GLN A 16 -14.74 -18.08 -19.84
N LEU A 17 -13.86 -17.26 -19.24
CA LEU A 17 -12.76 -17.75 -18.40
C LEU A 17 -13.31 -18.56 -17.23
N LEU A 18 -14.24 -17.97 -16.45
CA LEU A 18 -14.82 -18.60 -15.27
C LEU A 18 -15.48 -19.95 -15.57
N SER A 19 -16.17 -20.05 -16.72
CA SER A 19 -16.86 -21.30 -17.13
C SER A 19 -15.90 -22.43 -17.49
N ARG A 20 -14.66 -22.11 -17.90
CA ARG A 20 -13.61 -23.08 -18.25
C ARG A 20 -12.81 -23.55 -17.04
N MET A 21 -12.82 -22.78 -15.96
CA MET A 21 -11.95 -23.03 -14.80
C MET A 21 -12.42 -24.22 -13.97
N SER A 22 -11.47 -25.10 -13.65
CA SER A 22 -11.62 -26.13 -12.62
C SER A 22 -11.67 -25.52 -11.22
N LEU A 23 -12.08 -26.30 -10.22
CA LEU A 23 -12.06 -25.84 -8.81
C LEU A 23 -10.64 -25.47 -8.37
N ALA A 24 -9.60 -26.22 -8.78
CA ALA A 24 -8.21 -25.93 -8.45
C ALA A 24 -7.78 -24.57 -9.00
N GLN A 25 -8.11 -24.28 -10.26
CA GLN A 25 -7.81 -22.99 -10.89
C GLN A 25 -8.55 -21.82 -10.20
N LYS A 26 -9.80 -22.04 -9.80
CA LYS A 26 -10.57 -21.04 -9.05
C LYS A 26 -9.94 -20.72 -7.70
N ILE A 27 -9.59 -21.74 -6.92
CA ILE A 27 -8.94 -21.58 -5.62
C ILE A 27 -7.56 -20.91 -5.79
N GLY A 28 -6.79 -21.30 -6.81
CA GLY A 28 -5.52 -20.66 -7.13
C GLY A 28 -5.67 -19.15 -7.37
N GLN A 29 -6.68 -18.73 -8.16
CA GLN A 29 -6.94 -17.31 -8.39
C GLN A 29 -7.32 -16.53 -7.13
N MET A 30 -7.90 -17.18 -6.13
CA MET A 30 -8.25 -16.59 -4.83
C MET A 30 -7.04 -16.50 -3.88
N THR A 31 -5.89 -17.05 -4.24
CA THR A 31 -4.71 -17.16 -3.37
C THR A 31 -3.66 -16.11 -3.74
N GLN A 32 -3.23 -15.34 -2.74
CA GLN A 32 -2.04 -14.51 -2.79
C GLN A 32 -1.03 -15.00 -1.76
N THR A 33 0.23 -15.14 -2.17
CA THR A 33 1.32 -15.61 -1.33
C THR A 33 2.53 -14.68 -1.38
N GLU A 34 3.39 -14.79 -0.37
CA GLU A 34 4.65 -14.04 -0.30
C GLU A 34 5.70 -14.68 -1.22
N ARG A 35 6.46 -13.88 -1.95
CA ARG A 35 7.41 -14.32 -2.97
C ARG A 35 8.50 -15.28 -2.45
N MET A 36 8.90 -15.15 -1.18
CA MET A 36 9.92 -16.03 -0.56
C MET A 36 9.44 -17.46 -0.35
N THR A 37 8.13 -17.70 -0.45
CA THR A 37 7.50 -19.01 -0.15
C THR A 37 6.99 -19.73 -1.38
N VAL A 38 7.18 -19.15 -2.57
CA VAL A 38 6.64 -19.66 -3.83
C VAL A 38 7.67 -19.55 -4.96
N THR A 39 7.70 -20.55 -5.86
CA THR A 39 8.49 -20.50 -7.10
C THR A 39 7.60 -20.17 -8.29
N PRO A 40 8.17 -19.73 -9.43
CA PRO A 40 7.40 -19.55 -10.68
C PRO A 40 6.68 -20.84 -11.13
N GLU A 41 7.30 -22.01 -10.98
CA GLU A 41 6.68 -23.30 -11.31
C GLU A 41 5.47 -23.59 -10.42
N GLU A 42 5.53 -23.19 -9.15
CA GLU A 42 4.39 -23.31 -8.23
C GLU A 42 3.27 -22.32 -8.57
N VAL A 43 3.59 -21.12 -9.05
CA VAL A 43 2.57 -20.18 -9.56
C VAL A 43 1.76 -20.85 -10.68
N LYS A 44 2.41 -21.51 -11.62
CA LYS A 44 1.74 -22.24 -12.70
C LYS A 44 0.96 -23.45 -12.16
N SER A 45 1.62 -24.33 -11.39
CA SER A 45 1.03 -25.60 -10.96
C SER A 45 -0.12 -25.47 -9.98
N PHE A 46 -0.16 -24.39 -9.19
CA PHE A 46 -1.26 -24.06 -8.28
C PHE A 46 -2.18 -22.96 -8.83
N HIS A 47 -1.95 -22.47 -10.05
CA HIS A 47 -2.79 -21.47 -10.73
C HIS A 47 -2.96 -20.16 -9.94
N LEU A 48 -1.91 -19.71 -9.24
CA LEU A 48 -1.99 -18.61 -8.28
C LEU A 48 -2.44 -17.30 -8.95
N GLY A 49 -3.34 -16.61 -8.29
CA GLY A 49 -3.89 -15.33 -8.77
C GLY A 49 -2.99 -14.14 -8.51
N SER A 50 -2.17 -14.23 -7.46
CA SER A 50 -1.29 -13.14 -7.05
C SER A 50 -0.08 -13.64 -6.25
N VAL A 51 1.01 -12.88 -6.37
CA VAL A 51 2.19 -12.93 -5.49
C VAL A 51 2.45 -11.53 -4.98
N LEU A 52 3.01 -11.39 -3.79
CA LEU A 52 3.41 -10.11 -3.23
C LEU A 52 4.85 -10.13 -2.70
N SER A 53 5.45 -8.97 -2.61
CA SER A 53 6.61 -8.72 -1.74
C SER A 53 6.14 -8.00 -0.49
N GLY A 54 6.33 -8.60 0.68
CA GLY A 54 6.23 -7.90 1.94
C GLY A 54 7.34 -6.84 2.07
N GLY A 55 7.19 -5.91 3.00
CA GLY A 55 8.18 -4.85 3.20
C GLY A 55 9.58 -5.43 3.49
N GLY A 56 10.55 -5.08 2.67
CA GLY A 56 11.91 -5.60 2.73
C GLY A 56 12.14 -6.94 2.03
N SER A 57 11.10 -7.59 1.50
CA SER A 57 11.22 -8.81 0.69
C SER A 57 11.59 -8.45 -0.75
N ALA A 58 12.85 -8.10 -0.98
CA ALA A 58 13.37 -7.70 -2.28
C ALA A 58 14.15 -8.83 -2.98
N PRO A 59 14.12 -8.91 -4.32
CA PRO A 59 14.98 -9.82 -5.09
C PRO A 59 16.40 -9.26 -5.19
N GLY A 60 17.40 -10.17 -5.30
CA GLY A 60 18.78 -9.83 -5.60
C GLY A 60 19.36 -8.74 -4.72
N GLU A 61 19.93 -7.72 -5.33
CA GLU A 61 20.51 -6.54 -4.67
C GLU A 61 19.49 -5.38 -4.52
N ASN A 62 18.22 -5.69 -4.69
CA ASN A 62 17.11 -4.72 -4.63
C ASN A 62 17.20 -3.61 -5.70
N GLN A 63 17.71 -3.95 -6.89
CA GLN A 63 17.75 -3.02 -8.01
C GLN A 63 16.52 -3.19 -8.92
N PRO A 64 16.09 -2.16 -9.67
CA PRO A 64 14.95 -2.26 -10.58
C PRO A 64 15.03 -3.44 -11.56
N ALA A 65 16.22 -3.79 -12.02
CA ALA A 65 16.44 -4.92 -12.94
C ALA A 65 16.15 -6.27 -12.27
N ASP A 66 16.46 -6.42 -10.96
CA ASP A 66 16.17 -7.64 -10.21
C ASP A 66 14.66 -7.85 -10.08
N TRP A 67 13.93 -6.77 -9.80
CA TRP A 67 12.47 -6.79 -9.73
C TRP A 67 11.83 -7.13 -11.06
N LEU A 68 12.30 -6.53 -12.16
CA LEU A 68 11.81 -6.85 -13.50
C LEU A 68 12.03 -8.31 -13.86
N SER A 69 13.23 -8.85 -13.59
CA SER A 69 13.53 -10.27 -13.83
C SER A 69 12.57 -11.18 -13.08
N MET A 70 12.37 -10.92 -11.80
CA MET A 70 11.45 -11.66 -10.95
C MET A 70 9.99 -11.56 -11.42
N CYS A 71 9.51 -10.35 -11.71
CA CYS A 71 8.15 -10.15 -12.22
C CYS A 71 7.93 -10.86 -13.57
N ASP A 72 8.94 -10.86 -14.41
CA ASP A 72 8.92 -11.57 -15.70
C ASP A 72 8.81 -13.08 -15.54
N GLU A 73 9.49 -13.67 -14.56
CA GLU A 73 9.42 -15.10 -14.27
C GLU A 73 8.03 -15.51 -13.81
N TYR A 74 7.46 -14.78 -12.84
CA TYR A 74 6.09 -15.03 -12.36
C TYR A 74 5.03 -14.79 -13.44
N TRP A 75 5.17 -13.72 -14.23
CA TRP A 75 4.28 -13.45 -15.34
C TRP A 75 4.34 -14.56 -16.38
N SER A 76 5.56 -14.99 -16.78
CA SER A 76 5.74 -16.03 -17.79
C SER A 76 5.10 -17.34 -17.33
N ALA A 77 5.30 -17.73 -16.06
CA ALA A 77 4.71 -18.92 -15.49
C ALA A 77 3.16 -18.85 -15.47
N SER A 78 2.59 -17.70 -15.14
CA SER A 78 1.13 -17.50 -15.12
C SER A 78 0.50 -17.50 -16.52
N MET A 79 1.27 -17.19 -17.57
CA MET A 79 0.81 -17.10 -18.96
C MET A 79 1.13 -18.32 -19.82
N GLU A 80 1.82 -19.31 -19.27
CA GLU A 80 2.13 -20.55 -19.99
C GLU A 80 0.91 -21.48 -20.01
N GLU A 81 0.13 -21.44 -21.11
CA GLU A 81 -1.08 -22.24 -21.25
C GLU A 81 -0.75 -23.71 -21.65
N ASP A 82 -1.44 -24.67 -21.02
CA ASP A 82 -1.40 -26.08 -21.35
C ASP A 82 -2.76 -26.75 -21.08
N ASN A 83 -2.81 -28.09 -21.05
CA ASN A 83 -4.06 -28.80 -20.83
C ASN A 83 -4.69 -28.58 -19.43
N ASP A 84 -3.85 -28.27 -18.44
CA ASP A 84 -4.24 -28.14 -17.03
C ASP A 84 -4.22 -26.69 -16.54
N HIS A 85 -3.53 -25.78 -17.26
CA HIS A 85 -3.37 -24.39 -16.89
C HIS A 85 -3.94 -23.43 -17.93
N ILE A 86 -4.84 -22.53 -17.48
CA ILE A 86 -5.36 -21.43 -18.30
C ILE A 86 -4.48 -20.20 -18.06
N ALA A 87 -4.02 -19.56 -19.16
CA ALA A 87 -3.24 -18.34 -19.11
C ALA A 87 -4.05 -17.18 -18.51
N ILE A 88 -3.76 -16.83 -17.27
CA ILE A 88 -4.37 -15.69 -16.55
C ILE A 88 -3.24 -14.87 -15.92
N PRO A 89 -3.06 -13.59 -16.34
CA PRO A 89 -1.94 -12.78 -15.86
C PRO A 89 -1.97 -12.61 -14.34
N ILE A 90 -0.79 -12.75 -13.72
CA ILE A 90 -0.65 -12.61 -12.27
C ILE A 90 -0.72 -11.15 -11.83
N LEU A 91 -1.29 -10.88 -10.65
CA LEU A 91 -1.13 -9.63 -9.94
C LEU A 91 0.11 -9.70 -9.05
N TYR A 92 1.02 -8.75 -9.19
CA TYR A 92 2.19 -8.65 -8.32
C TYR A 92 2.04 -7.45 -7.39
N GLY A 93 1.84 -7.73 -6.09
CA GLY A 93 1.50 -6.75 -5.07
C GLY A 93 2.71 -6.23 -4.29
N VAL A 94 2.68 -4.95 -3.93
CA VAL A 94 3.64 -4.29 -3.03
C VAL A 94 2.94 -3.22 -2.19
N ASP A 95 3.52 -2.88 -1.03
CA ASP A 95 3.12 -1.70 -0.25
C ASP A 95 3.90 -0.48 -0.73
N ALA A 96 3.42 0.20 -1.77
CA ALA A 96 4.00 1.45 -2.26
C ALA A 96 3.26 2.64 -1.62
N VAL A 97 3.45 2.83 -0.31
CA VAL A 97 2.63 3.70 0.54
C VAL A 97 3.15 5.14 0.65
N HIS A 98 4.40 5.41 0.24
CA HIS A 98 4.94 6.77 0.11
C HIS A 98 5.98 6.88 -1.03
N GLY A 99 5.56 6.54 -2.22
CA GLY A 99 6.37 6.25 -3.39
C GLY A 99 6.55 4.74 -3.57
N HIS A 100 7.33 4.31 -4.56
CA HIS A 100 7.69 2.89 -4.70
C HIS A 100 8.78 2.51 -3.70
N ASN A 101 8.46 2.68 -2.44
CA ASN A 101 9.37 2.67 -1.29
C ASN A 101 10.11 1.34 -1.04
N ASN A 102 9.77 0.26 -1.75
CA ASN A 102 10.40 -1.05 -1.57
C ASN A 102 11.71 -1.20 -2.36
N VAL A 103 11.94 -0.39 -3.39
CA VAL A 103 13.04 -0.56 -4.34
C VAL A 103 14.07 0.56 -4.19
N ARG A 104 15.35 0.21 -4.19
CA ARG A 104 16.43 1.19 -4.11
C ARG A 104 16.41 2.16 -5.28
N GLY A 105 16.70 3.42 -5.00
CA GLY A 105 16.73 4.50 -5.98
C GLY A 105 15.36 5.05 -6.37
N ALA A 106 14.26 4.43 -5.97
CA ALA A 106 12.92 4.99 -6.13
C ALA A 106 12.77 6.32 -5.38
N THR A 107 11.85 7.15 -5.84
CA THR A 107 11.55 8.42 -5.18
C THR A 107 10.67 8.18 -3.96
N LEU A 108 11.15 8.57 -2.78
CA LEU A 108 10.36 8.59 -1.56
C LEU A 108 9.69 9.95 -1.38
N PHE A 109 8.43 9.93 -0.96
CA PHE A 109 7.64 11.10 -0.65
C PHE A 109 7.35 11.19 0.85
N PRO A 110 6.93 12.35 1.39
CA PRO A 110 6.44 12.41 2.75
C PRO A 110 5.31 11.38 2.98
N HIS A 111 5.28 10.77 4.16
CA HIS A 111 4.14 9.95 4.56
C HIS A 111 2.85 10.76 4.57
N ASN A 112 1.71 10.07 4.55
CA ASN A 112 0.38 10.69 4.40
C ASN A 112 0.10 11.78 5.44
N ILE A 113 0.58 11.66 6.68
CA ILE A 113 0.45 12.72 7.70
C ILE A 113 1.08 14.05 7.23
N GLY A 114 2.22 13.99 6.56
CA GLY A 114 2.86 15.17 5.97
C GLY A 114 2.08 15.70 4.76
N LEU A 115 1.53 14.83 3.93
CA LEU A 115 0.69 15.21 2.79
C LEU A 115 -0.63 15.84 3.26
N GLY A 116 -1.22 15.33 4.34
CA GLY A 116 -2.38 15.93 4.99
C GLY A 116 -2.09 17.35 5.49
N ALA A 117 -0.93 17.56 6.12
CA ALA A 117 -0.48 18.89 6.55
C ALA A 117 -0.25 19.85 5.36
N ALA A 118 0.24 19.34 4.23
CA ALA A 118 0.38 20.12 2.99
C ALA A 118 -0.96 20.55 2.41
N ASN A 119 -2.02 19.78 2.66
CA ASN A 119 -3.40 20.05 2.25
C ASN A 119 -3.57 20.37 0.75
N ASP A 120 -2.90 19.59 -0.09
CA ASP A 120 -2.83 19.79 -1.54
C ASP A 120 -3.20 18.49 -2.30
N PRO A 121 -4.48 18.31 -2.65
CA PRO A 121 -4.94 17.11 -3.37
C PRO A 121 -4.27 16.94 -4.74
N GLU A 122 -4.01 18.03 -5.48
CA GLU A 122 -3.34 17.96 -6.79
C GLU A 122 -1.91 17.42 -6.65
N LEU A 123 -1.22 17.78 -5.57
CA LEU A 123 0.11 17.24 -5.27
C LEU A 123 0.04 15.73 -4.97
N VAL A 124 -0.97 15.27 -4.24
CA VAL A 124 -1.20 13.83 -4.01
C VAL A 124 -1.43 13.08 -5.31
N HIS A 125 -2.18 13.66 -6.26
CA HIS A 125 -2.35 13.10 -7.60
C HIS A 125 -1.00 12.90 -8.31
N LYS A 126 -0.16 13.95 -8.34
CA LYS A 126 1.18 13.90 -8.97
C LYS A 126 2.10 12.87 -8.31
N ILE A 127 2.07 12.77 -6.98
CA ILE A 127 2.83 11.78 -6.21
C ILE A 127 2.38 10.36 -6.59
N SER A 128 1.09 10.12 -6.63
CA SER A 128 0.51 8.82 -6.96
C SER A 128 0.79 8.41 -8.41
N GLU A 129 0.76 9.36 -9.35
CA GLU A 129 1.17 9.11 -10.74
C GLU A 129 2.67 8.77 -10.84
N ALA A 130 3.54 9.50 -10.13
CA ALA A 130 4.97 9.20 -10.08
C ALA A 130 5.24 7.82 -9.46
N THR A 131 4.53 7.47 -8.37
CA THR A 131 4.58 6.16 -7.72
C THR A 131 4.19 5.04 -8.70
N ALA A 132 3.07 5.20 -9.41
CA ALA A 132 2.62 4.23 -10.41
C ALA A 132 3.65 4.05 -11.53
N ASN A 133 4.23 5.13 -12.04
CA ASN A 133 5.26 5.07 -13.08
C ASN A 133 6.51 4.30 -12.60
N GLU A 134 6.97 4.53 -11.36
CA GLU A 134 8.11 3.80 -10.80
C GLU A 134 7.79 2.33 -10.51
N MET A 135 6.57 2.00 -10.09
CA MET A 135 6.12 0.62 -9.98
C MET A 135 6.14 -0.12 -11.33
N LEU A 136 5.60 0.50 -12.37
CA LEU A 136 5.61 -0.07 -13.73
C LEU A 136 7.03 -0.22 -14.28
N ALA A 137 7.96 0.66 -13.90
CA ALA A 137 9.37 0.54 -14.25
C ALA A 137 10.04 -0.72 -13.66
N THR A 138 9.48 -1.30 -12.60
CA THR A 138 9.98 -2.50 -11.91
C THR A 138 9.11 -3.74 -12.11
N GLY A 139 8.00 -3.60 -12.85
CA GLY A 139 7.10 -4.71 -13.16
C GLY A 139 5.99 -4.98 -12.12
N ALA A 140 5.99 -4.28 -10.97
CA ALA A 140 4.90 -4.36 -10.02
C ALA A 140 3.64 -3.69 -10.58
N ASN A 141 2.47 -4.34 -10.43
CA ASN A 141 1.23 -3.88 -11.04
C ASN A 141 0.05 -3.72 -10.07
N TRP A 142 0.29 -3.94 -8.78
CA TRP A 142 -0.71 -3.75 -7.73
C TRP A 142 -0.07 -3.14 -6.49
N THR A 143 -0.64 -2.05 -5.97
CA THR A 143 -0.22 -1.46 -4.70
C THR A 143 -1.32 -1.59 -3.65
N PHE A 144 -0.90 -1.84 -2.40
CA PHE A 144 -1.80 -1.81 -1.24
C PHE A 144 -1.87 -0.37 -0.68
N ASP A 145 -2.28 0.56 -1.53
CA ASP A 145 -2.43 1.99 -1.29
C ASP A 145 -3.60 2.56 -2.10
N PRO A 146 -4.31 3.59 -1.62
CA PRO A 146 -4.06 4.42 -0.44
C PRO A 146 -4.64 3.88 0.86
N ALA A 147 -3.97 4.21 1.98
CA ALA A 147 -4.56 4.10 3.30
C ALA A 147 -5.56 5.25 3.51
N LEU A 148 -6.84 4.89 3.69
CA LEU A 148 -7.93 5.84 3.92
C LEU A 148 -8.38 5.88 5.39
N SER A 149 -7.53 5.39 6.27
CA SER A 149 -7.73 5.39 7.70
C SER A 149 -7.80 6.82 8.23
N VAL A 150 -8.75 7.08 9.15
CA VAL A 150 -8.87 8.36 9.84
C VAL A 150 -8.33 8.18 11.25
N ALA A 151 -7.14 8.70 11.54
CA ALA A 151 -6.47 8.54 12.82
C ALA A 151 -7.17 9.36 13.91
N ARG A 152 -7.74 8.68 14.91
CA ARG A 152 -8.47 9.31 16.03
C ARG A 152 -7.70 9.31 17.34
N ASN A 153 -6.50 8.75 17.36
CA ASN A 153 -5.68 8.68 18.57
C ASN A 153 -4.20 8.67 18.19
N ASP A 154 -3.43 9.66 18.64
CA ASP A 154 -2.00 9.85 18.34
C ASP A 154 -1.11 8.70 18.83
N LYS A 155 -1.61 7.85 19.75
CA LYS A 155 -0.90 6.65 20.20
C LYS A 155 -0.97 5.49 19.22
N TRP A 156 -1.84 5.55 18.21
CA TRP A 156 -1.88 4.54 17.18
C TRP A 156 -0.60 4.59 16.35
N GLY A 157 0.16 3.49 16.34
CA GLY A 157 1.48 3.42 15.70
C GLY A 157 1.46 3.71 14.20
N ARG A 158 0.31 3.52 13.52
CA ARG A 158 0.13 3.79 12.09
C ARG A 158 -0.48 5.16 11.81
N THR A 159 -0.51 6.07 12.79
CA THR A 159 -1.03 7.44 12.61
C THR A 159 -0.38 8.15 11.42
N TYR A 160 0.91 7.93 11.18
CA TYR A 160 1.63 8.57 10.08
C TYR A 160 1.18 8.10 8.68
N GLU A 161 0.52 6.93 8.58
CA GLU A 161 -0.09 6.44 7.34
C GLU A 161 -1.45 7.11 7.03
N SER A 162 -2.04 7.81 7.99
CA SER A 162 -3.29 8.57 7.81
C SER A 162 -3.00 9.99 7.30
N TYR A 163 -3.81 10.47 6.36
CA TYR A 163 -3.74 11.86 5.92
C TYR A 163 -4.17 12.83 7.01
N SER A 164 -5.13 12.47 7.86
CA SER A 164 -5.66 13.37 8.88
C SER A 164 -6.53 12.65 9.92
N GLU A 165 -6.75 13.31 11.06
CA GLU A 165 -7.83 13.02 12.00
C GLU A 165 -9.20 13.52 11.50
N ASP A 166 -9.21 14.41 10.50
CA ASP A 166 -10.39 14.97 9.88
C ASP A 166 -10.78 14.15 8.63
N PRO A 167 -11.93 13.45 8.64
CA PRO A 167 -12.38 12.66 7.49
C PRO A 167 -12.55 13.49 6.22
N GLU A 168 -12.90 14.78 6.29
CA GLU A 168 -13.07 15.63 5.11
C GLU A 168 -11.75 15.83 4.34
N ILE A 169 -10.61 15.81 5.03
CA ILE A 169 -9.30 15.87 4.39
C ILE A 169 -9.03 14.55 3.66
N VAL A 170 -9.26 13.41 4.31
CA VAL A 170 -9.08 12.09 3.70
C VAL A 170 -10.01 11.90 2.50
N GLU A 171 -11.28 12.34 2.58
CA GLU A 171 -12.24 12.33 1.48
C GLU A 171 -11.75 13.08 0.24
N ARG A 172 -11.11 14.23 0.42
CA ARG A 172 -10.58 15.02 -0.69
C ARG A 172 -9.35 14.39 -1.35
N PHE A 173 -8.56 13.65 -0.59
CA PHE A 173 -7.34 13.05 -1.09
C PHE A 173 -7.55 11.69 -1.72
N ALA A 174 -8.53 10.92 -1.25
CA ALA A 174 -8.82 9.58 -1.72
C ALA A 174 -8.99 9.47 -3.25
N PRO A 175 -9.83 10.29 -3.92
CA PRO A 175 -9.99 10.21 -5.38
C PRO A 175 -8.70 10.58 -6.13
N GLU A 176 -7.91 11.51 -5.61
CA GLU A 176 -6.67 11.95 -6.26
C GLU A 176 -5.60 10.87 -6.20
N ALA A 177 -5.45 10.19 -5.07
CA ALA A 177 -4.56 9.05 -4.94
C ALA A 177 -4.97 7.92 -5.91
N ILE A 178 -6.24 7.54 -5.95
CA ILE A 178 -6.75 6.50 -6.85
C ILE A 178 -6.55 6.88 -8.32
N ASN A 179 -6.91 8.10 -8.71
CA ASN A 179 -6.77 8.56 -10.08
C ASN A 179 -5.31 8.61 -10.54
N GLY A 180 -4.39 9.06 -9.67
CA GLY A 180 -2.96 9.06 -9.96
C GLY A 180 -2.40 7.65 -10.13
N LEU A 181 -2.67 6.73 -9.19
CA LEU A 181 -2.20 5.34 -9.23
C LEU A 181 -2.73 4.59 -10.45
N GLN A 182 -4.01 4.71 -10.77
CA GLN A 182 -4.66 3.94 -11.84
C GLN A 182 -4.51 4.57 -13.23
N ARG A 183 -4.06 5.86 -13.34
CA ARG A 183 -3.93 6.59 -14.60
C ARG A 183 -2.91 5.97 -15.56
N ALA A 184 -1.81 5.47 -15.04
CA ALA A 184 -0.75 4.84 -15.85
C ALA A 184 -1.20 3.56 -16.58
N GLY A 185 -2.47 3.17 -16.42
CA GLY A 185 -3.08 2.06 -17.17
C GLY A 185 -2.47 0.71 -16.83
N GLY A 186 -2.04 0.48 -15.58
CA GLY A 186 -1.39 -0.75 -15.27
C GLY A 186 -1.20 -1.06 -13.80
N VAL A 187 -1.36 -0.09 -12.95
CA VAL A 187 -1.33 -0.27 -11.50
C VAL A 187 -2.74 -0.37 -10.96
N VAL A 188 -2.99 -1.39 -10.15
CA VAL A 188 -4.20 -1.57 -9.38
C VAL A 188 -4.02 -0.88 -8.04
N ALA A 189 -4.92 0.00 -7.65
CA ALA A 189 -4.95 0.61 -6.33
C ALA A 189 -5.80 -0.22 -5.35
N CYS A 190 -5.49 -0.14 -4.07
CA CYS A 190 -6.21 -0.83 -2.99
C CYS A 190 -6.52 0.13 -1.85
N ALA A 191 -7.79 0.51 -1.70
CA ALA A 191 -8.21 1.31 -0.56
C ALA A 191 -8.19 0.49 0.73
N LYS A 192 -7.48 0.98 1.76
CA LYS A 192 -7.27 0.23 3.02
C LYS A 192 -7.36 1.12 4.26
N HIS A 193 -7.63 0.60 5.44
CA HIS A 193 -8.10 -0.75 5.74
C HIS A 193 -9.58 -0.70 6.10
N TRP A 194 -10.39 -1.44 5.40
CA TRP A 194 -11.83 -1.48 5.59
C TRP A 194 -12.20 -2.34 6.81
N LEU A 195 -12.67 -1.81 7.95
CA LEU A 195 -13.06 -0.43 8.21
C LEU A 195 -12.78 -0.06 9.66
N GLY A 196 -12.24 1.15 9.90
CA GLY A 196 -12.20 1.74 11.24
C GLY A 196 -10.92 1.54 12.04
N ASP A 197 -9.82 1.12 11.41
CA ASP A 197 -8.52 0.86 12.03
C ASP A 197 -7.91 2.07 12.75
N GLY A 198 -8.08 3.29 12.21
CA GLY A 198 -7.63 4.54 12.87
C GLY A 198 -8.46 4.97 14.09
N GLY A 199 -9.58 4.27 14.38
CA GLY A 199 -10.49 4.57 15.48
C GLY A 199 -10.42 3.59 16.67
N THR A 200 -9.42 2.72 16.71
CA THR A 200 -9.30 1.70 17.77
C THR A 200 -9.15 2.30 19.16
N SER A 201 -9.77 1.66 20.13
CA SER A 201 -9.74 2.10 21.54
C SER A 201 -8.29 2.18 22.04
N HIS A 202 -7.94 3.30 22.65
CA HIS A 202 -6.60 3.60 23.17
C HIS A 202 -5.48 3.65 22.11
N GLY A 203 -5.81 3.68 20.82
CA GLY A 203 -4.83 3.63 19.72
C GLY A 203 -4.08 2.31 19.64
N LEU A 204 -4.67 1.22 20.09
CA LEU A 204 -4.07 -0.11 19.97
C LEU A 204 -4.15 -0.57 18.51
N ASP A 205 -3.00 -0.87 17.91
CA ASP A 205 -2.99 -1.44 16.58
C ASP A 205 -3.71 -2.78 16.56
N GLN A 206 -4.48 -3.04 15.48
CA GLN A 206 -5.35 -4.22 15.33
C GLN A 206 -6.42 -4.38 16.43
N GLY A 207 -6.64 -3.31 17.21
CA GLY A 207 -7.57 -3.26 18.34
C GLY A 207 -9.04 -3.23 17.94
N ASN A 208 -9.88 -2.84 18.89
CA ASN A 208 -11.33 -2.77 18.73
C ASN A 208 -11.79 -1.32 18.60
N THR A 209 -12.51 -1.02 17.54
CA THR A 209 -13.19 0.26 17.32
C THR A 209 -14.60 0.16 17.89
N VAL A 210 -14.85 0.87 18.99
CA VAL A 210 -16.13 0.83 19.70
C VAL A 210 -16.92 2.10 19.37
N LEU A 211 -17.77 2.01 18.36
CA LEU A 211 -18.59 3.11 17.86
C LEU A 211 -19.98 2.61 17.46
N PRO A 212 -21.03 3.42 17.64
CA PRO A 212 -22.29 3.16 16.95
C PRO A 212 -22.10 3.28 15.44
N GLU A 213 -22.92 2.58 14.66
CA GLU A 213 -22.79 2.53 13.19
C GLU A 213 -22.79 3.94 12.55
N SER A 214 -23.65 4.84 13.05
CA SER A 214 -23.72 6.21 12.52
C SER A 214 -22.40 6.98 12.63
N GLU A 215 -21.64 6.74 13.71
CA GLU A 215 -20.33 7.37 13.90
C GLU A 215 -19.24 6.64 13.07
N LEU A 216 -19.28 5.32 13.00
CA LEU A 216 -18.38 4.54 12.12
C LEU A 216 -18.52 5.01 10.66
N VAL A 217 -19.75 5.18 10.20
CA VAL A 217 -20.04 5.69 8.86
C VAL A 217 -19.50 7.13 8.69
N ALA A 218 -19.84 8.03 9.59
CA ALA A 218 -19.47 9.44 9.48
C ALA A 218 -17.95 9.68 9.56
N LEU A 219 -17.22 8.89 10.36
CA LEU A 219 -15.78 9.10 10.58
C LEU A 219 -14.92 8.25 9.63
N HIS A 220 -15.26 6.98 9.45
CA HIS A 220 -14.35 6.02 8.82
C HIS A 220 -14.81 5.54 7.44
N MET A 221 -16.11 5.60 7.12
CA MET A 221 -16.63 5.14 5.83
C MET A 221 -16.66 6.25 4.77
N THR A 222 -16.94 7.50 5.17
CA THR A 222 -17.07 8.62 4.22
C THR A 222 -15.85 8.79 3.32
N PRO A 223 -14.57 8.59 3.76
CA PRO A 223 -13.41 8.68 2.88
C PRO A 223 -13.39 7.67 1.73
N TYR A 224 -14.06 6.54 1.89
CA TYR A 224 -14.13 5.52 0.83
C TYR A 224 -15.11 5.86 -0.28
N LEU A 225 -16.13 6.69 -0.02
CA LEU A 225 -17.15 7.01 -1.01
C LEU A 225 -16.55 7.69 -2.26
N PRO A 226 -15.73 8.76 -2.14
CA PRO A 226 -15.08 9.35 -3.28
C PRO A 226 -14.02 8.42 -3.93
N ALA A 227 -13.37 7.52 -3.17
CA ALA A 227 -12.48 6.50 -3.74
C ALA A 227 -13.25 5.53 -4.66
N PHE A 228 -14.46 5.12 -4.26
CA PHE A 228 -15.33 4.29 -5.09
C PHE A 228 -15.82 5.05 -6.33
N ASP A 229 -16.13 6.33 -6.21
CA ASP A 229 -16.50 7.17 -7.35
C ASP A 229 -15.32 7.44 -8.29
N ALA A 230 -14.08 7.46 -7.78
CA ALA A 230 -12.88 7.44 -8.61
C ALA A 230 -12.64 6.10 -9.32
N GLY A 231 -13.27 5.02 -8.85
CA GLY A 231 -13.21 3.70 -9.46
C GLY A 231 -12.06 2.83 -8.94
N VAL A 232 -11.80 2.88 -7.62
CA VAL A 232 -10.83 1.99 -6.98
C VAL A 232 -11.21 0.52 -7.25
N LEU A 233 -10.20 -0.28 -7.57
CA LEU A 233 -10.40 -1.64 -8.08
C LEU A 233 -10.38 -2.71 -6.98
N THR A 234 -9.69 -2.44 -5.87
CA THR A 234 -9.61 -3.37 -4.75
C THR A 234 -9.76 -2.68 -3.41
N VAL A 235 -10.20 -3.43 -2.41
CA VAL A 235 -10.32 -2.99 -1.01
C VAL A 235 -9.70 -4.06 -0.12
N MET A 236 -8.89 -3.63 0.85
CA MET A 236 -8.31 -4.54 1.85
C MET A 236 -9.08 -4.43 3.16
N ALA A 237 -9.46 -5.59 3.72
CA ALA A 237 -10.13 -5.66 5.01
C ALA A 237 -9.16 -5.30 6.15
N SER A 238 -9.68 -4.69 7.22
CA SER A 238 -8.87 -4.30 8.37
C SER A 238 -8.61 -5.44 9.34
N PHE A 239 -7.45 -5.41 10.00
CA PHE A 239 -7.15 -6.27 11.16
C PHE A 239 -7.99 -5.94 12.38
N SER A 240 -8.49 -4.71 12.48
CA SER A 240 -9.27 -4.25 13.64
C SER A 240 -10.58 -5.02 13.78
N SER A 241 -11.20 -4.83 14.93
CA SER A 241 -12.59 -5.22 15.17
C SER A 241 -13.48 -3.99 15.19
N TRP A 242 -14.75 -4.16 14.86
CA TRP A 242 -15.80 -3.19 15.16
C TRP A 242 -16.78 -3.83 16.14
N ASN A 243 -16.89 -3.21 17.33
CA ASN A 243 -17.74 -3.70 18.43
C ASN A 243 -17.52 -5.19 18.73
N ASP A 244 -16.24 -5.56 18.85
CA ASP A 244 -15.71 -6.90 19.13
C ASP A 244 -15.71 -7.90 17.97
N ASP A 245 -16.36 -7.62 16.83
CA ASP A 245 -16.37 -8.48 15.67
C ASP A 245 -15.21 -8.12 14.71
N LYS A 246 -14.35 -9.10 14.39
CA LYS A 246 -13.21 -8.93 13.46
C LYS A 246 -13.67 -8.57 12.06
N CYS A 247 -13.09 -7.49 11.48
CA CYS A 247 -13.47 -7.01 10.14
C CYS A 247 -13.31 -8.07 9.05
N HIS A 248 -12.30 -8.95 9.13
CA HIS A 248 -12.13 -10.05 8.18
C HIS A 248 -13.27 -11.08 8.17
N GLY A 249 -13.99 -11.22 9.27
CA GLY A 249 -15.18 -12.09 9.39
C GLY A 249 -16.52 -11.35 9.35
N HIS A 250 -16.48 -10.04 9.15
CA HIS A 250 -17.65 -9.19 9.34
C HIS A 250 -18.52 -9.09 8.08
N LYS A 251 -19.44 -10.06 7.91
CA LYS A 251 -20.33 -10.14 6.73
C LYS A 251 -21.09 -8.84 6.45
N TYR A 252 -21.62 -8.20 7.49
CA TYR A 252 -22.36 -6.95 7.33
C TYR A 252 -21.50 -5.85 6.67
N LEU A 253 -20.26 -5.64 7.17
CA LEU A 253 -19.39 -4.61 6.61
C LEU A 253 -18.92 -4.94 5.18
N ILE A 254 -18.57 -6.19 4.89
CA ILE A 254 -17.99 -6.58 3.59
C ILE A 254 -19.08 -6.86 2.55
N THR A 255 -20.04 -7.73 2.88
CA THR A 255 -21.04 -8.16 1.91
C THR A 255 -22.20 -7.18 1.86
N ASP A 256 -22.84 -6.93 2.99
CA ASP A 256 -24.11 -6.21 2.97
C ASP A 256 -23.89 -4.71 2.72
N LYS A 257 -22.92 -4.09 3.43
CA LYS A 257 -22.62 -2.67 3.27
C LYS A 257 -21.76 -2.37 2.02
N LEU A 258 -20.56 -2.95 1.92
CA LEU A 258 -19.61 -2.61 0.83
C LEU A 258 -20.10 -3.12 -0.53
N LYS A 259 -20.40 -4.44 -0.64
CA LYS A 259 -20.72 -5.03 -1.94
C LYS A 259 -22.14 -4.76 -2.40
N HIS A 260 -23.14 -4.85 -1.49
CA HIS A 260 -24.55 -4.71 -1.87
C HIS A 260 -25.04 -3.27 -1.77
N GLU A 261 -24.94 -2.62 -0.60
CA GLU A 261 -25.50 -1.28 -0.41
C GLU A 261 -24.71 -0.23 -1.19
N LEU A 262 -23.37 -0.23 -1.06
CA LEU A 262 -22.49 0.67 -1.79
C LEU A 262 -22.21 0.20 -3.24
N GLY A 263 -22.53 -1.03 -3.58
CA GLY A 263 -22.41 -1.56 -4.94
C GLY A 263 -20.98 -1.75 -5.44
N PHE A 264 -20.00 -2.00 -4.54
CA PHE A 264 -18.60 -2.21 -4.91
C PHE A 264 -18.44 -3.44 -5.81
N GLN A 265 -17.87 -3.24 -6.99
CA GLN A 265 -17.78 -4.26 -8.04
C GLN A 265 -16.39 -4.91 -8.16
N GLY A 266 -15.35 -4.31 -7.55
CA GLY A 266 -14.02 -4.89 -7.45
C GLY A 266 -13.99 -6.08 -6.50
N PHE A 267 -12.80 -6.54 -6.11
CA PHE A 267 -12.65 -7.60 -5.13
C PHE A 267 -12.12 -7.09 -3.78
N VAL A 268 -12.44 -7.82 -2.73
CA VAL A 268 -11.93 -7.59 -1.37
C VAL A 268 -10.83 -8.59 -1.07
N ILE A 269 -9.66 -8.09 -0.66
CA ILE A 269 -8.55 -8.91 -0.19
C ILE A 269 -8.46 -8.88 1.33
N SER A 270 -8.02 -9.97 1.96
CA SER A 270 -7.61 -9.97 3.36
C SER A 270 -6.28 -9.22 3.53
N ASP A 271 -5.99 -8.76 4.73
CA ASP A 271 -4.66 -8.29 5.09
C ASP A 271 -3.73 -9.47 5.42
N TRP A 272 -2.45 -9.24 5.70
CA TRP A 272 -1.40 -10.24 5.92
C TRP A 272 -1.77 -11.27 6.98
N ASP A 273 -2.07 -12.50 6.56
CA ASP A 273 -2.58 -13.58 7.40
C ASP A 273 -3.76 -13.18 8.32
N GLY A 274 -4.48 -12.09 7.98
CA GLY A 274 -5.49 -11.44 8.83
C GLY A 274 -6.70 -12.32 9.17
N ILE A 275 -6.97 -13.35 8.37
CA ILE A 275 -8.05 -14.30 8.65
C ILE A 275 -7.77 -15.15 9.89
N ASP A 276 -6.49 -15.36 10.27
CA ASP A 276 -6.07 -16.15 11.43
C ASP A 276 -6.63 -15.60 12.75
N TYR A 277 -6.98 -14.31 12.75
CA TYR A 277 -7.50 -13.63 13.95
C TYR A 277 -9.02 -13.73 14.11
N THR A 278 -9.71 -14.40 13.20
CA THR A 278 -11.17 -14.58 13.28
C THR A 278 -11.55 -15.72 14.21
N THR A 279 -10.77 -16.81 14.24
CA THR A 279 -10.93 -17.97 15.13
C THR A 279 -9.64 -18.78 15.15
N GLU A 280 -9.48 -19.65 16.17
CA GLU A 280 -8.30 -20.52 16.32
C GLU A 280 -8.28 -21.68 15.28
N ASP A 281 -9.43 -22.14 14.82
CA ASP A 281 -9.53 -23.17 13.77
C ASP A 281 -9.33 -22.56 12.39
N TYR A 282 -8.20 -22.85 11.75
CA TYR A 282 -7.84 -22.24 10.46
C TYR A 282 -8.81 -22.60 9.33
N SER A 283 -9.41 -23.81 9.32
CA SER A 283 -10.42 -24.16 8.33
C SER A 283 -11.70 -23.34 8.50
N GLU A 284 -12.12 -23.15 9.75
CA GLU A 284 -13.25 -22.30 10.08
C GLU A 284 -12.94 -20.81 9.81
N ALA A 285 -11.71 -20.34 10.07
CA ALA A 285 -11.25 -18.99 9.71
C ALA A 285 -11.42 -18.70 8.22
N ILE A 286 -10.97 -19.63 7.37
CA ILE A 286 -11.15 -19.55 5.91
C ILE A 286 -12.65 -19.47 5.56
N ARG A 287 -13.46 -20.35 6.14
CA ARG A 287 -14.90 -20.39 5.88
C ARG A 287 -15.59 -19.10 6.30
N ILE A 288 -15.31 -18.59 7.50
CA ILE A 288 -15.87 -17.34 8.03
C ILE A 288 -15.51 -16.17 7.10
N ALA A 289 -14.24 -15.98 6.76
CA ALA A 289 -13.78 -14.89 5.94
C ALA A 289 -14.36 -14.93 4.51
N LEU A 290 -14.39 -16.12 3.89
CA LEU A 290 -14.98 -16.28 2.56
C LEU A 290 -16.49 -15.99 2.57
N MET A 291 -17.20 -16.48 3.58
CA MET A 291 -18.64 -16.24 3.72
C MET A 291 -18.97 -14.82 4.13
N ALA A 292 -18.04 -14.11 4.79
CA ALA A 292 -18.14 -12.69 5.05
C ALA A 292 -17.98 -11.83 3.78
N GLY A 293 -17.29 -12.36 2.77
CA GLY A 293 -17.15 -11.67 1.48
C GLY A 293 -15.72 -11.41 1.04
N ILE A 294 -14.70 -11.92 1.72
CA ILE A 294 -13.31 -11.89 1.22
C ILE A 294 -13.22 -12.68 -0.08
N ASP A 295 -12.59 -12.11 -1.09
CA ASP A 295 -12.48 -12.70 -2.43
C ASP A 295 -11.08 -13.26 -2.71
N MET A 296 -10.03 -12.52 -2.29
CA MET A 296 -8.65 -12.96 -2.37
C MET A 296 -8.04 -13.02 -0.98
N PHE A 297 -7.22 -14.03 -0.74
CA PHE A 297 -6.65 -14.31 0.57
C PHE A 297 -5.15 -14.08 0.53
N MET A 298 -4.66 -13.12 1.31
CA MET A 298 -3.24 -12.90 1.57
C MET A 298 -2.80 -13.88 2.66
N VAL A 299 -2.32 -15.06 2.22
CA VAL A 299 -1.94 -16.20 3.07
C VAL A 299 -0.47 -16.51 2.87
N SER A 300 0.36 -15.64 3.41
CA SER A 300 1.77 -15.44 3.08
C SER A 300 2.59 -16.71 3.06
N GLU A 301 2.58 -17.50 4.15
CA GLU A 301 3.37 -18.72 4.29
C GLU A 301 2.50 -19.98 4.25
N LYS A 302 1.23 -19.87 4.64
CA LYS A 302 0.31 -21.00 4.80
C LYS A 302 -0.48 -21.33 3.52
N TRP A 303 -0.12 -20.75 2.38
CA TRP A 303 -0.92 -20.81 1.15
C TRP A 303 -1.20 -22.24 0.66
N LYS A 304 -0.26 -23.18 0.79
CA LYS A 304 -0.50 -24.60 0.43
C LYS A 304 -1.56 -25.25 1.33
N LYS A 305 -1.52 -24.94 2.64
CA LYS A 305 -2.53 -25.38 3.59
C LYS A 305 -3.88 -24.74 3.29
N PHE A 306 -3.90 -23.45 2.98
CA PHE A 306 -5.09 -22.73 2.55
C PHE A 306 -5.76 -23.42 1.34
N ILE A 307 -5.00 -23.69 0.28
CA ILE A 307 -5.50 -24.36 -0.92
C ILE A 307 -6.10 -25.73 -0.59
N SER A 308 -5.40 -26.55 0.22
CA SER A 308 -5.90 -27.87 0.64
C SER A 308 -7.23 -27.77 1.36
N LEU A 309 -7.31 -26.88 2.37
CA LEU A 309 -8.54 -26.70 3.16
C LEU A 309 -9.68 -26.10 2.33
N MET A 310 -9.40 -25.21 1.39
CA MET A 310 -10.42 -24.69 0.47
C MET A 310 -11.01 -25.79 -0.42
N HIS A 311 -10.20 -26.75 -0.88
CA HIS A 311 -10.70 -27.92 -1.59
C HIS A 311 -11.62 -28.77 -0.72
N GLU A 312 -11.27 -29.02 0.54
CA GLU A 312 -12.08 -29.78 1.50
C GLU A 312 -13.40 -29.07 1.80
N LEU A 313 -13.37 -27.75 2.05
CA LEU A 313 -14.54 -26.93 2.32
C LEU A 313 -15.52 -26.90 1.13
N ALA A 314 -14.98 -26.78 -0.09
CA ALA A 314 -15.80 -26.82 -1.30
C ALA A 314 -16.37 -28.22 -1.56
N ALA A 315 -15.59 -29.30 -1.38
CA ALA A 315 -16.01 -30.68 -1.59
C ALA A 315 -17.06 -31.13 -0.57
N SER A 316 -16.96 -30.66 0.68
CA SER A 316 -17.97 -30.95 1.72
C SER A 316 -19.26 -30.12 1.57
N GLY A 317 -19.27 -29.11 0.73
CA GLY A 317 -20.37 -28.15 0.60
C GLY A 317 -20.46 -27.13 1.75
N ALA A 318 -19.46 -27.06 2.65
CA ALA A 318 -19.37 -26.05 3.70
C ALA A 318 -19.20 -24.63 3.13
N VAL A 319 -18.63 -24.56 1.93
CA VAL A 319 -18.55 -23.35 1.10
C VAL A 319 -19.31 -23.62 -0.21
N PRO A 320 -20.34 -22.82 -0.55
CA PRO A 320 -21.07 -22.98 -1.78
C PRO A 320 -20.23 -22.51 -2.99
N MET A 321 -20.28 -23.28 -4.10
CA MET A 321 -19.57 -22.93 -5.33
C MET A 321 -19.95 -21.56 -5.87
N SER A 322 -21.18 -21.10 -5.67
CA SER A 322 -21.62 -19.75 -6.07
C SER A 322 -20.81 -18.65 -5.39
N ARG A 323 -20.33 -18.87 -4.15
CA ARG A 323 -19.47 -17.90 -3.46
C ARG A 323 -18.03 -17.91 -4.00
N VAL A 324 -17.52 -19.12 -4.33
CA VAL A 324 -16.22 -19.27 -5.01
C VAL A 324 -16.27 -18.58 -6.38
N ASP A 325 -17.31 -18.83 -7.15
CA ASP A 325 -17.51 -18.23 -8.48
C ASP A 325 -17.65 -16.70 -8.40
N ASP A 326 -18.34 -16.16 -7.39
CA ASP A 326 -18.42 -14.70 -7.19
C ASP A 326 -17.04 -14.10 -6.89
N ALA A 327 -16.24 -14.74 -6.01
CA ALA A 327 -14.87 -14.28 -5.70
C ALA A 327 -13.99 -14.25 -6.96
N VAL A 328 -13.94 -15.35 -7.68
CA VAL A 328 -13.12 -15.45 -8.91
C VAL A 328 -13.60 -14.49 -9.98
N ARG A 329 -14.92 -14.35 -10.17
CA ARG A 329 -15.50 -13.40 -11.11
C ARG A 329 -15.03 -11.97 -10.81
N ARG A 330 -15.02 -11.55 -9.55
CA ARG A 330 -14.55 -10.23 -9.13
C ARG A 330 -13.06 -10.05 -9.41
N ILE A 331 -12.23 -11.05 -9.12
CA ILE A 331 -10.80 -11.03 -9.41
C ILE A 331 -10.54 -10.92 -10.92
N LEU A 332 -11.20 -11.73 -11.72
CA LEU A 332 -11.08 -11.69 -13.18
C LEU A 332 -11.55 -10.35 -13.75
N ARG A 333 -12.65 -9.79 -13.24
CA ARG A 333 -13.14 -8.46 -13.65
C ARG A 333 -12.10 -7.36 -13.43
N VAL A 334 -11.40 -7.38 -12.30
CA VAL A 334 -10.32 -6.42 -12.04
C VAL A 334 -9.15 -6.65 -13.02
N LYS A 335 -8.73 -7.89 -13.23
CA LYS A 335 -7.65 -8.21 -14.19
C LYS A 335 -7.96 -7.75 -15.61
N VAL A 336 -9.20 -7.95 -16.07
CA VAL A 336 -9.67 -7.48 -17.39
C VAL A 336 -9.78 -5.95 -17.40
N ALA A 337 -10.37 -5.34 -16.39
CA ALA A 337 -10.54 -3.89 -16.31
C ALA A 337 -9.22 -3.11 -16.31
N CYS A 338 -8.15 -3.72 -15.79
CA CYS A 338 -6.78 -3.16 -15.83
C CYS A 338 -6.04 -3.43 -17.14
N GLY A 339 -6.66 -4.15 -18.08
CA GLY A 339 -6.04 -4.53 -19.35
C GLY A 339 -4.85 -5.47 -19.19
N LEU A 340 -4.81 -6.32 -18.13
CA LEU A 340 -3.65 -7.18 -17.89
C LEU A 340 -3.48 -8.26 -18.97
N PHE A 341 -4.57 -8.68 -19.61
CA PHE A 341 -4.54 -9.70 -20.68
C PHE A 341 -3.95 -9.18 -21.99
N GLU A 342 -4.01 -7.87 -22.21
CA GLU A 342 -3.50 -7.19 -23.41
C GLU A 342 -2.05 -6.70 -23.24
N LYS A 343 -1.53 -6.70 -22.00
CA LYS A 343 -0.18 -6.22 -21.73
C LYS A 343 0.87 -7.25 -22.09
N PRO A 344 1.97 -6.78 -22.68
CA PRO A 344 3.13 -7.65 -22.89
C PRO A 344 3.79 -7.97 -21.54
N LYS A 345 4.77 -8.86 -21.59
CA LYS A 345 5.67 -9.19 -20.47
C LYS A 345 6.13 -7.92 -19.71
N PRO A 346 6.22 -7.93 -18.37
CA PRO A 346 6.55 -6.76 -17.56
C PRO A 346 7.80 -5.99 -18.03
N SER A 347 8.90 -6.66 -18.33
CA SER A 347 10.11 -6.00 -18.82
C SER A 347 9.90 -5.23 -20.13
N LYS A 348 9.04 -5.72 -21.00
CA LYS A 348 8.71 -5.02 -22.26
C LYS A 348 7.80 -3.82 -22.02
N PHE A 349 6.86 -3.95 -21.09
CA PHE A 349 5.98 -2.85 -20.72
C PHE A 349 6.73 -1.74 -20.00
N ALA A 350 7.69 -2.10 -19.12
CA ALA A 350 8.51 -1.20 -18.33
C ALA A 350 9.42 -0.27 -19.15
N GLU A 351 9.76 -0.61 -20.41
CA GLU A 351 10.63 0.22 -21.25
C GLU A 351 10.16 1.68 -21.34
N ALA A 352 8.84 1.91 -21.29
CA ALA A 352 8.26 3.24 -21.35
C ALA A 352 8.45 4.08 -20.08
N TYR A 353 8.77 3.45 -18.95
CA TYR A 353 8.81 4.06 -17.62
C TYR A 353 10.21 4.13 -17.02
N GLN A 354 11.17 3.33 -17.49
CA GLN A 354 12.52 3.23 -16.93
C GLN A 354 13.28 4.55 -16.89
N SER A 355 13.12 5.42 -17.90
CA SER A 355 13.82 6.70 -17.95
C SER A 355 13.38 7.70 -16.88
N GLY A 356 12.18 7.54 -16.33
CA GLY A 356 11.62 8.37 -15.26
C GLY A 356 11.92 7.87 -13.85
N TYR A 357 12.39 6.63 -13.71
CA TYR A 357 12.62 6.00 -12.41
C TYR A 357 13.66 6.75 -11.58
N GLY A 358 13.27 7.21 -10.38
CA GLY A 358 14.12 8.03 -9.51
C GLY A 358 14.60 9.33 -10.15
N GLY A 359 13.94 9.79 -11.22
CA GLY A 359 14.35 10.93 -12.02
C GLY A 359 14.15 12.29 -11.36
N SER A 360 14.71 13.34 -11.97
CA SER A 360 14.63 14.72 -11.45
C SER A 360 13.22 15.20 -11.24
N ASP A 361 12.31 14.88 -12.17
CA ASP A 361 10.92 15.35 -12.15
C ASP A 361 10.17 14.80 -10.93
N HIS A 362 10.32 13.49 -10.63
CA HIS A 362 9.76 12.89 -9.44
C HIS A 362 10.36 13.44 -8.15
N ARG A 363 11.70 13.66 -8.14
CA ARG A 363 12.40 14.26 -6.99
C ARG A 363 12.00 15.71 -6.74
N ASP A 364 11.68 16.47 -7.79
CA ASP A 364 11.19 17.84 -7.66
C ASP A 364 9.77 17.86 -7.04
N ILE A 365 8.90 16.92 -7.42
CA ILE A 365 7.61 16.71 -6.76
C ILE A 365 7.82 16.37 -5.27
N ALA A 366 8.77 15.47 -4.94
CA ALA A 366 9.07 15.12 -3.56
C ALA A 366 9.56 16.32 -2.75
N ARG A 367 10.46 17.15 -3.32
CA ARG A 367 10.93 18.39 -2.66
C ARG A 367 9.81 19.40 -2.48
N GLU A 368 8.89 19.52 -3.43
CA GLU A 368 7.70 20.35 -3.29
C GLU A 368 6.83 19.85 -2.13
N ALA A 369 6.58 18.53 -2.07
CA ALA A 369 5.80 17.91 -1.01
C ALA A 369 6.42 18.16 0.37
N VAL A 370 7.75 18.00 0.53
CA VAL A 370 8.45 18.31 1.78
C VAL A 370 8.27 19.77 2.16
N ARG A 371 8.47 20.71 1.23
CA ARG A 371 8.30 22.14 1.53
C ARG A 371 6.86 22.48 1.99
N LYS A 372 5.86 21.86 1.38
CA LYS A 372 4.45 22.10 1.72
C LYS A 372 4.01 21.40 3.01
N SER A 373 4.68 20.31 3.41
CA SER A 373 4.37 19.58 4.64
C SER A 373 4.91 20.24 5.92
N LEU A 374 5.80 21.23 5.79
CA LEU A 374 6.37 21.91 6.95
C LEU A 374 5.35 22.82 7.63
N VAL A 375 5.21 22.68 8.94
CA VAL A 375 4.31 23.48 9.77
C VAL A 375 5.10 24.37 10.73
N LEU A 376 4.99 25.68 10.61
CA LEU A 376 5.60 26.62 11.54
C LEU A 376 4.71 26.77 12.79
N LEU A 377 5.05 26.05 13.85
CA LEU A 377 4.27 26.07 15.09
C LEU A 377 4.51 27.32 15.93
N LYS A 378 5.74 27.88 15.89
CA LYS A 378 6.12 29.00 16.71
C LYS A 378 7.30 29.78 16.09
N ASN A 379 7.22 31.10 16.05
CA ASN A 379 8.32 32.00 15.63
C ASN A 379 8.30 33.29 16.44
N GLU A 380 8.64 33.19 17.75
CA GLU A 380 8.71 34.34 18.64
C GLU A 380 9.96 35.19 18.33
N ASN A 381 9.82 36.50 18.48
CA ASN A 381 10.88 37.48 18.20
C ASN A 381 11.46 37.41 16.77
N ALA A 382 10.74 36.83 15.81
CA ALA A 382 11.13 36.67 14.43
C ALA A 382 12.54 36.06 14.27
N ILE A 383 12.81 34.96 15.03
CA ILE A 383 14.09 34.26 14.96
C ILE A 383 14.29 33.61 13.58
N LEU A 384 13.21 33.20 12.92
CA LEU A 384 13.22 32.69 11.56
C LEU A 384 12.81 33.79 10.57
N PRO A 385 13.47 33.86 9.38
CA PRO A 385 14.55 32.98 8.90
C PRO A 385 15.87 33.20 9.62
N LEU A 386 16.67 32.16 9.78
CA LEU A 386 17.99 32.24 10.36
C LEU A 386 18.95 33.02 9.41
N ASN A 387 19.92 33.72 10.01
CA ASN A 387 21.01 34.30 9.24
C ASN A 387 21.97 33.20 8.77
N ASN A 388 22.06 32.97 7.46
CA ASN A 388 22.87 31.91 6.87
C ASN A 388 24.40 32.24 6.91
N GLU A 389 24.81 33.47 7.15
CA GLU A 389 26.22 33.85 7.42
C GLU A 389 26.61 33.64 8.88
N GLY A 390 25.62 33.39 9.76
CA GLY A 390 25.81 33.15 11.20
C GLY A 390 26.42 31.78 11.49
N LYS A 391 26.89 31.64 12.73
CA LYS A 391 27.42 30.38 13.25
C LYS A 391 26.26 29.54 13.82
N ILE A 392 25.76 28.61 13.03
CA ILE A 392 24.65 27.73 13.39
C ILE A 392 25.20 26.42 13.96
N LEU A 393 24.77 26.06 15.16
CA LEU A 393 25.05 24.74 15.75
C LEU A 393 23.87 23.82 15.46
N VAL A 394 24.08 22.72 14.72
CA VAL A 394 23.05 21.71 14.45
C VAL A 394 23.26 20.52 15.39
N LEU A 395 22.20 20.12 16.08
CA LEU A 395 22.19 19.10 17.12
C LEU A 395 21.14 18.03 16.86
N GLY A 396 21.35 16.85 17.41
CA GLY A 396 20.38 15.76 17.45
C GLY A 396 20.68 14.66 16.45
N LYS A 397 20.43 13.42 16.86
CA LYS A 397 20.66 12.19 16.08
C LYS A 397 19.90 12.16 14.74
N ASN A 398 18.80 12.90 14.65
CA ASN A 398 17.97 12.98 13.44
C ASN A 398 18.44 14.05 12.45
N ALA A 399 19.46 14.85 12.81
CA ALA A 399 19.96 15.93 11.95
C ALA A 399 20.62 15.41 10.66
N HIS A 400 21.33 14.28 10.75
CA HIS A 400 22.07 13.69 9.65
C HIS A 400 21.78 12.19 9.50
N ASP A 401 20.51 11.84 9.48
CA ASP A 401 20.06 10.46 9.29
C ASP A 401 18.84 10.45 8.33
N ARG A 402 19.07 10.01 7.09
CA ARG A 402 18.03 9.96 6.05
C ARG A 402 17.01 8.89 6.35
N GLY A 403 17.43 7.78 6.96
CA GLY A 403 16.52 6.71 7.36
C GLY A 403 15.51 7.20 8.40
N HIS A 404 15.97 7.95 9.42
CA HIS A 404 15.06 8.58 10.40
C HIS A 404 14.11 9.60 9.75
N GLN A 405 14.56 10.33 8.73
CA GLN A 405 13.69 11.26 8.01
C GLN A 405 12.61 10.57 7.17
N CYS A 406 12.92 9.39 6.63
CA CYS A 406 12.00 8.62 5.78
C CYS A 406 11.03 7.77 6.59
N GLY A 407 11.41 7.29 7.77
CA GLY A 407 10.55 6.50 8.65
C GLY A 407 10.34 5.04 8.22
N GLY A 408 9.31 4.41 8.73
CA GLY A 408 8.90 3.06 8.35
C GLY A 408 8.51 2.96 6.88
N TRP A 409 8.36 1.75 6.37
CA TRP A 409 8.07 1.47 4.97
C TRP A 409 9.10 2.03 3.97
N SER A 410 10.33 2.28 4.41
CA SER A 410 11.41 2.80 3.55
C SER A 410 12.47 1.73 3.33
N VAL A 411 12.50 1.13 2.13
CA VAL A 411 13.33 0.01 1.69
C VAL A 411 13.03 -1.30 2.43
N SER A 412 12.84 -1.25 3.74
CA SER A 412 12.36 -2.37 4.57
C SER A 412 11.06 -1.97 5.29
N TRP A 413 10.32 -2.98 5.82
CA TRP A 413 9.06 -2.73 6.51
C TRP A 413 9.21 -1.76 7.68
N GLN A 414 10.15 -2.04 8.58
CA GLN A 414 10.39 -1.20 9.75
C GLN A 414 11.15 0.10 9.41
N GLY A 415 11.70 0.23 8.21
CA GLY A 415 12.68 1.25 7.89
C GLY A 415 14.03 0.98 8.53
N GLU A 416 15.03 1.75 8.20
CA GLU A 416 16.40 1.58 8.69
C GLU A 416 17.01 2.94 9.06
N SER A 417 17.87 2.95 10.10
CA SER A 417 18.64 4.13 10.47
C SER A 417 19.87 4.29 9.55
N GLY A 418 20.32 5.51 9.36
CA GLY A 418 21.52 5.82 8.59
C GLY A 418 21.26 6.36 7.18
N ASN A 419 22.34 6.54 6.43
CA ASN A 419 22.31 7.22 5.13
C ASN A 419 22.49 6.29 3.93
N ASP A 420 22.91 5.03 4.15
CA ASP A 420 23.37 4.14 3.08
C ASP A 420 22.22 3.49 2.29
N HIS A 421 21.05 3.40 2.91
CA HIS A 421 19.88 2.74 2.31
C HIS A 421 18.99 3.69 1.50
N ILE A 422 19.11 5.00 1.74
CA ILE A 422 18.29 6.03 1.10
C ILE A 422 19.12 6.79 0.07
N GLU A 423 18.97 6.40 -1.18
CA GLU A 423 19.70 7.00 -2.29
C GLU A 423 19.09 8.34 -2.71
N GLY A 424 19.95 9.33 -2.99
CA GLY A 424 19.55 10.65 -3.52
C GLY A 424 18.77 11.54 -2.58
N GLY A 425 18.63 11.17 -1.31
CA GLY A 425 18.04 12.02 -0.27
C GLY A 425 19.01 13.11 0.22
N THR A 426 18.49 14.17 0.83
CA THR A 426 19.25 15.23 1.49
C THR A 426 18.88 15.26 2.96
N SER A 427 19.84 15.07 3.87
CA SER A 427 19.56 15.20 5.30
C SER A 427 19.33 16.67 5.69
N ILE A 428 18.69 16.90 6.85
CA ILE A 428 18.49 18.25 7.38
C ILE A 428 19.83 18.96 7.54
N TRP A 429 20.85 18.26 8.06
CA TRP A 429 22.21 18.77 8.14
C TRP A 429 22.78 19.18 6.78
N GLU A 430 22.69 18.32 5.79
CA GLU A 430 23.19 18.60 4.42
C GLU A 430 22.49 19.82 3.83
N GLY A 431 21.17 19.93 4.02
CA GLY A 431 20.40 21.09 3.56
C GLY A 431 20.82 22.40 4.24
N ILE A 432 21.02 22.38 5.56
CA ILE A 432 21.51 23.56 6.31
C ILE A 432 22.93 23.92 5.87
N LYS A 433 23.83 22.93 5.77
CA LYS A 433 25.22 23.14 5.42
C LYS A 433 25.41 23.74 4.02
N ALA A 434 24.53 23.37 3.09
CA ALA A 434 24.53 23.87 1.72
C ALA A 434 24.31 25.41 1.63
N VAL A 435 23.51 25.97 2.56
CA VAL A 435 23.14 27.39 2.56
C VAL A 435 23.81 28.20 3.69
N ALA A 436 24.31 27.52 4.72
CA ALA A 436 24.99 28.12 5.87
C ALA A 436 26.38 27.50 6.08
N PRO A 437 27.40 27.94 5.33
CA PRO A 437 28.73 27.30 5.32
C PRO A 437 29.44 27.31 6.69
N ASN A 438 29.07 28.25 7.58
CA ASN A 438 29.62 28.34 8.94
C ASN A 438 28.91 27.42 9.96
N ALA A 439 27.87 26.64 9.53
CA ALA A 439 27.20 25.71 10.40
C ALA A 439 28.11 24.53 10.80
N THR A 440 27.94 24.04 12.01
CA THR A 440 28.66 22.89 12.60
C THR A 440 27.64 21.87 13.11
N LEU A 441 27.96 20.57 12.97
CA LEU A 441 27.14 19.47 13.44
C LEU A 441 27.73 18.85 14.72
N SER A 442 26.88 18.56 15.70
CA SER A 442 27.21 17.75 16.87
C SER A 442 25.98 16.91 17.24
N GLU A 443 25.86 15.70 16.68
CA GLU A 443 24.65 14.86 16.79
C GLU A 443 24.26 14.56 18.23
N ASP A 444 25.24 14.24 19.08
CA ASP A 444 25.06 13.92 20.50
C ASP A 444 25.27 15.09 21.46
N GLY A 445 25.66 16.25 20.94
CA GLY A 445 25.96 17.45 21.70
C GLY A 445 27.33 17.42 22.42
N SER A 446 28.11 16.35 22.32
CA SER A 446 29.39 16.20 23.04
C SER A 446 30.46 17.22 22.61
N ALA A 447 30.44 17.58 21.34
CA ALA A 447 31.34 18.59 20.76
C ALA A 447 30.74 20.01 20.74
N ALA A 448 29.56 20.20 21.32
CA ALA A 448 28.87 21.48 21.30
C ALA A 448 29.50 22.50 22.23
N ASN A 449 29.78 23.68 21.70
CA ASN A 449 30.15 24.83 22.52
C ASN A 449 29.18 26.00 22.19
N PRO A 450 28.10 26.15 22.93
CA PRO A 450 27.09 27.19 22.68
C PRO A 450 27.67 28.61 22.63
N ALA A 451 28.76 28.90 23.35
CA ALA A 451 29.38 30.23 23.40
C ALA A 451 30.04 30.62 22.06
N LEU A 452 30.26 29.67 21.16
CA LEU A 452 30.86 29.92 19.83
C LEU A 452 29.81 30.06 18.71
N HIS A 453 28.52 29.96 19.03
CA HIS A 453 27.45 29.93 18.04
C HIS A 453 26.40 31.00 18.34
N ASP A 454 25.77 31.50 17.29
CA ASP A 454 24.71 32.50 17.37
C ASP A 454 23.35 31.90 17.64
N VAL A 455 23.13 30.67 17.14
CA VAL A 455 21.87 29.92 17.27
C VAL A 455 22.10 28.41 17.22
N ALA A 456 21.23 27.67 17.89
CA ALA A 456 21.20 26.20 17.80
C ALA A 456 19.91 25.73 17.10
N VAL A 457 20.06 24.80 16.17
CA VAL A 457 18.99 24.04 15.54
C VAL A 457 19.02 22.61 16.13
N ILE A 458 17.99 22.24 16.90
CA ILE A 458 17.90 20.92 17.51
C ILE A 458 16.90 20.09 16.71
N VAL A 459 17.38 19.01 16.09
CA VAL A 459 16.56 18.09 15.29
C VAL A 459 16.20 16.89 16.15
N ILE A 460 14.92 16.78 16.46
CA ILE A 460 14.36 15.67 17.24
C ILE A 460 13.41 14.85 16.38
N GLY A 461 13.27 13.58 16.68
CA GLY A 461 12.38 12.66 15.99
C GLY A 461 12.54 11.25 16.52
N GLU A 462 11.74 10.35 15.98
CA GLU A 462 11.75 8.93 16.31
C GLU A 462 12.76 8.15 15.44
N THR A 463 13.08 6.93 15.82
CA THR A 463 13.66 5.93 14.94
C THR A 463 12.57 5.36 14.04
N PRO A 464 12.90 4.85 12.84
CA PRO A 464 11.90 4.26 11.96
C PRO A 464 11.15 3.11 12.63
N TYR A 465 9.88 2.97 12.33
CA TYR A 465 9.02 1.83 12.67
C TYR A 465 7.81 1.77 11.71
N ALA A 466 7.17 0.61 11.63
CA ALA A 466 5.93 0.39 10.90
C ALA A 466 4.88 -0.29 11.78
#